data_db5ef08b2dd338b569b418d72a44d7e6
#
_entry.id   db5ef08b2dd338b569b418d72a44d7e6
#
_cell.length_a   1.000
_cell.length_b   1.000
_cell.length_c   1.000
_cell.angle_alpha   90.00
_cell.angle_beta   90.00
_cell.angle_gamma   90.00
#
_symmetry.space_group_name_H-M   'P 1'
#
loop_
_entity.id
_entity.type
_entity.pdbx_description
1 polymer ?
#
loop_
_entity_poly.entity_id
_entity_poly.type
_entity_poly.pdbx_seq_one_letter_code
_entity_poly.pdbx_strand_id
1 'polypeptide(L)'
;MNFITIDKKDWAGGIDKSRKTFQVFGPVQDENGCQIKPLAPDLYPLMDAGVTVMSPKSVLFPQTQKMLTASLDVSRDDHHVMKPVEKEDAPRAVLGIRPYDARAIQLLKLNFDNPDYQDPYWCEAYAATTFVGLAVNRPDSCDFSTSAGSGPFSEEGLDVLMADLDDRYLAKILTSKGKTWADACGFDTRADAAESQALFDILRTEAEKNISASVDTDRLSEKSILDLYEAPFWEDVAFSCINCGT
;
A
#
# COMPACT_ATOMS: atom_id res chain seq x y z
N MET A 1 -11.53 -1.72 -19.48
CA MET A 1 -10.31 -1.77 -18.65
C MET A 1 -9.16 -1.24 -19.49
N ASN A 2 -8.30 -0.41 -18.94
CA ASN A 2 -7.18 0.17 -19.67
C ASN A 2 -5.89 -0.49 -19.21
N PHE A 3 -5.21 -1.16 -20.13
CA PHE A 3 -3.87 -1.68 -19.91
C PHE A 3 -2.85 -0.77 -20.58
N ILE A 4 -1.72 -0.61 -19.94
CA ILE A 4 -0.55 0.08 -20.47
C ILE A 4 0.69 -0.77 -20.25
N THR A 5 1.65 -0.66 -21.16
CA THR A 5 3.00 -1.23 -20.97
C THR A 5 3.97 -0.12 -20.60
N ILE A 6 4.88 -0.43 -19.68
CA ILE A 6 5.91 0.49 -19.18
C ILE A 6 7.25 -0.21 -19.30
N ASP A 7 8.07 0.18 -20.26
CA ASP A 7 9.44 -0.36 -20.37
C ASP A 7 10.23 0.04 -19.12
N LYS A 8 10.99 -0.89 -18.53
CA LYS A 8 11.78 -0.60 -17.31
C LYS A 8 12.82 0.50 -17.51
N LYS A 9 13.32 0.69 -18.73
CA LYS A 9 14.22 1.81 -19.09
C LYS A 9 13.57 3.19 -18.95
N ASP A 10 12.24 3.28 -19.12
CA ASP A 10 11.48 4.52 -19.06
C ASP A 10 10.89 4.79 -17.66
N TRP A 11 10.99 3.79 -16.76
CA TRP A 11 10.42 3.84 -15.41
C TRP A 11 10.92 5.04 -14.60
N ALA A 12 12.24 5.20 -14.49
CA ALA A 12 12.85 6.30 -13.72
C ALA A 12 12.40 7.67 -14.24
N GLY A 13 12.42 7.87 -15.58
CA GLY A 13 11.97 9.12 -16.20
C GLY A 13 10.48 9.41 -15.97
N GLY A 14 9.64 8.38 -15.88
CA GLY A 14 8.22 8.52 -15.51
C GLY A 14 8.05 8.93 -14.04
N ILE A 15 8.81 8.32 -13.14
CA ILE A 15 8.79 8.70 -11.71
C ILE A 15 9.23 10.14 -11.52
N ASP A 16 10.27 10.60 -12.20
CA ASP A 16 10.71 12.00 -12.13
C ASP A 16 9.64 12.99 -12.61
N LYS A 17 8.88 12.63 -13.64
CA LYS A 17 7.74 13.44 -14.09
C LYS A 17 6.65 13.48 -13.01
N SER A 18 6.33 12.34 -12.40
CA SER A 18 5.27 12.24 -11.38
C SER A 18 5.58 13.07 -10.12
N ARG A 19 6.84 13.26 -9.76
CA ARG A 19 7.30 14.07 -8.61
C ARG A 19 6.89 15.55 -8.70
N LYS A 20 6.55 16.04 -9.91
CA LYS A 20 6.04 17.41 -10.08
C LYS A 20 4.63 17.59 -9.49
N THR A 21 3.90 16.49 -9.34
CA THR A 21 2.51 16.49 -8.89
C THR A 21 2.34 15.70 -7.60
N PHE A 22 3.10 14.61 -7.42
CA PHE A 22 2.94 13.68 -6.33
C PHE A 22 4.16 13.66 -5.40
N GLN A 23 3.91 13.55 -4.11
CA GLN A 23 4.89 13.04 -3.16
C GLN A 23 4.98 11.52 -3.37
N VAL A 24 6.14 11.03 -3.80
CA VAL A 24 6.32 9.63 -4.18
C VAL A 24 6.89 8.84 -3.01
N PHE A 25 6.25 7.70 -2.72
CA PHE A 25 6.70 6.71 -1.75
C PHE A 25 6.99 5.40 -2.47
N GLY A 26 7.93 4.63 -1.95
CA GLY A 26 8.24 3.32 -2.53
C GLY A 26 9.21 2.52 -1.67
N PRO A 27 9.46 1.25 -2.03
CA PRO A 27 10.37 0.40 -1.29
C PRO A 27 11.81 0.95 -1.39
N VAL A 28 12.44 1.10 -0.24
CA VAL A 28 13.85 1.53 -0.09
C VAL A 28 14.54 0.57 0.86
N GLN A 29 15.73 0.13 0.50
CA GLN A 29 16.59 -0.66 1.37
C GLN A 29 17.39 0.26 2.30
N ASP A 30 17.31 0.01 3.60
CA ASP A 30 18.17 0.64 4.60
C ASP A 30 18.76 -0.42 5.56
N GLU A 31 19.41 0.04 6.63
CA GLU A 31 20.02 -0.84 7.66
C GLU A 31 19.00 -1.74 8.38
N ASN A 32 17.74 -1.36 8.42
CA ASN A 32 16.65 -2.10 9.06
C ASN A 32 15.88 -3.00 8.08
N GLY A 33 16.29 -3.05 6.81
CA GLY A 33 15.66 -3.83 5.76
C GLY A 33 14.89 -2.99 4.75
N CYS A 34 14.09 -3.62 3.90
CA CYS A 34 13.29 -2.93 2.90
C CYS A 34 12.01 -2.36 3.51
N GLN A 35 11.74 -1.06 3.28
CA GLN A 35 10.55 -0.37 3.79
C GLN A 35 10.00 0.59 2.75
N ILE A 36 8.68 0.80 2.76
CA ILE A 36 8.05 1.85 1.95
C ILE A 36 8.23 3.19 2.68
N LYS A 37 8.97 4.10 2.04
CA LYS A 37 9.32 5.44 2.58
C LYS A 37 9.12 6.52 1.53
N PRO A 38 9.04 7.81 1.93
CA PRO A 38 9.14 8.93 1.00
C PRO A 38 10.45 8.84 0.23
N LEU A 39 10.38 8.97 -1.10
CA LEU A 39 11.56 8.92 -1.96
C LEU A 39 12.17 10.31 -2.12
N ALA A 40 13.44 10.46 -1.74
CA ALA A 40 14.23 11.63 -2.07
C ALA A 40 14.38 11.80 -3.60
N PRO A 41 14.69 13.00 -4.11
CA PRO A 41 14.72 13.26 -5.56
C PRO A 41 15.64 12.35 -6.38
N ASP A 42 16.70 11.83 -5.75
CA ASP A 42 17.72 10.95 -6.33
C ASP A 42 17.47 9.46 -6.07
N LEU A 43 16.43 9.12 -5.31
CA LEU A 43 16.07 7.72 -4.98
C LEU A 43 14.91 7.24 -5.84
N TYR A 44 15.01 5.99 -6.31
CA TYR A 44 13.96 5.29 -7.05
C TYR A 44 13.48 4.07 -6.26
N PRO A 45 12.20 3.67 -6.43
CA PRO A 45 11.66 2.53 -5.71
C PRO A 45 12.32 1.22 -6.16
N LEU A 46 12.72 0.39 -5.22
CA LEU A 46 13.26 -0.96 -5.47
C LEU A 46 12.09 -1.92 -5.71
N MET A 47 11.62 -2.01 -6.96
CA MET A 47 10.44 -2.80 -7.30
C MET A 47 10.64 -4.32 -7.14
N ASP A 48 11.88 -4.78 -7.15
CA ASP A 48 12.29 -6.19 -7.00
C ASP A 48 12.63 -6.58 -5.54
N ALA A 49 12.42 -5.66 -4.59
CA ALA A 49 12.85 -5.84 -3.19
C ALA A 49 12.14 -6.96 -2.41
N GLY A 50 11.21 -7.70 -3.00
CA GLY A 50 10.49 -8.77 -2.31
C GLY A 50 9.54 -8.25 -1.22
N VAL A 51 9.64 -8.81 -0.01
CA VAL A 51 8.77 -8.44 1.14
C VAL A 51 9.37 -7.25 1.89
N THR A 52 8.52 -6.30 2.28
CA THR A 52 8.92 -5.21 3.16
C THR A 52 8.85 -5.64 4.63
N VAL A 53 9.81 -5.18 5.45
CA VAL A 53 9.86 -5.50 6.90
C VAL A 53 8.82 -4.73 7.72
N MET A 54 8.24 -3.69 7.15
CA MET A 54 7.18 -2.88 7.77
C MET A 54 6.02 -2.71 6.82
N SER A 55 4.80 -2.78 7.36
CA SER A 55 3.59 -2.49 6.59
C SER A 55 3.59 -1.04 6.08
N PRO A 56 3.13 -0.78 4.84
CA PRO A 56 3.00 0.57 4.29
C PRO A 56 1.92 1.42 4.97
N LYS A 57 1.19 0.88 5.94
CA LYS A 57 0.13 1.60 6.69
C LYS A 57 0.58 2.93 7.29
N SER A 58 1.88 3.08 7.60
CA SER A 58 2.46 4.32 8.13
C SER A 58 2.31 5.53 7.20
N VAL A 59 2.06 5.32 5.91
CA VAL A 59 1.75 6.39 4.95
C VAL A 59 0.42 7.06 5.27
N LEU A 60 -0.55 6.28 5.77
CA LEU A 60 -1.89 6.75 6.13
C LEU A 60 -2.05 6.96 7.63
N PHE A 61 -1.39 6.13 8.42
CA PHE A 61 -1.48 6.10 9.87
C PHE A 61 -0.07 6.20 10.48
N PRO A 62 0.52 7.42 10.48
CA PRO A 62 1.85 7.64 11.05
C PRO A 62 1.82 7.48 12.57
N GLN A 63 2.95 7.08 13.16
CA GLN A 63 3.09 6.95 14.63
C GLN A 63 2.91 8.29 15.36
N THR A 64 3.19 9.39 14.69
CA THR A 64 3.05 10.74 15.25
C THR A 64 2.49 11.68 14.18
N GLN A 65 1.44 12.42 14.53
CA GLN A 65 0.84 13.41 13.67
C GLN A 65 0.66 14.73 14.42
N LYS A 66 1.16 15.83 13.82
CA LYS A 66 0.98 17.17 14.36
C LYS A 66 -0.45 17.63 14.07
N MET A 67 -1.23 17.87 15.11
CA MET A 67 -2.63 18.29 14.99
C MET A 67 -2.80 19.80 15.14
N LEU A 68 -2.05 20.39 16.08
CA LEU A 68 -2.11 21.80 16.40
C LEU A 68 -0.71 22.39 16.52
N THR A 69 -0.61 23.69 16.28
CA THR A 69 0.62 24.47 16.47
C THR A 69 0.30 25.75 17.21
N ALA A 70 1.25 26.23 18.01
CA ALA A 70 1.18 27.54 18.66
C ALA A 70 2.57 28.16 18.68
N SER A 71 2.65 29.48 18.56
CA SER A 71 3.90 30.22 18.76
C SER A 71 4.02 30.63 20.23
N LEU A 72 5.20 30.45 20.80
CA LEU A 72 5.57 31.01 22.12
C LEU A 72 6.28 32.36 22.01
N ASP A 73 6.49 32.87 20.80
CA ASP A 73 7.12 34.15 20.55
C ASP A 73 6.15 35.28 20.87
N VAL A 74 6.42 35.98 21.99
CA VAL A 74 5.60 37.08 22.51
C VAL A 74 5.56 38.32 21.63
N SER A 75 6.44 38.39 20.62
CA SER A 75 6.43 39.49 19.63
C SER A 75 5.35 39.32 18.57
N ARG A 76 4.72 38.15 18.50
CA ARG A 76 3.67 37.85 17.55
C ARG A 76 2.29 38.10 18.15
N ASP A 77 1.40 38.69 17.38
CA ASP A 77 0.01 38.93 17.79
C ASP A 77 -0.77 37.66 18.10
N ASP A 78 -0.34 36.54 17.50
CA ASP A 78 -0.96 35.21 17.64
C ASP A 78 -0.21 34.30 18.62
N HIS A 79 0.64 34.86 19.48
CA HIS A 79 1.35 34.07 20.50
C HIS A 79 0.34 33.35 21.42
N HIS A 80 0.67 32.11 21.81
CA HIS A 80 -0.17 31.23 22.61
C HIS A 80 -1.55 30.84 22.00
N VAL A 81 -1.85 31.27 20.77
CA VAL A 81 -3.07 30.84 20.07
C VAL A 81 -2.81 29.51 19.38
N MET A 82 -3.60 28.49 19.75
CA MET A 82 -3.54 27.19 19.07
C MET A 82 -4.23 27.27 17.71
N LYS A 83 -3.53 26.85 16.68
CA LYS A 83 -4.03 26.84 15.30
C LYS A 83 -3.91 25.42 14.71
N PRO A 84 -4.83 25.03 13.82
CA PRO A 84 -4.62 23.85 12.99
C PRO A 84 -3.29 23.97 12.23
N VAL A 85 -2.65 22.82 12.02
CA VAL A 85 -1.45 22.76 11.17
C VAL A 85 -1.89 22.97 9.73
N GLU A 86 -1.15 23.79 8.99
CA GLU A 86 -1.30 23.86 7.54
C GLU A 86 -0.97 22.48 6.97
N LYS A 87 -1.95 21.88 6.28
CA LYS A 87 -1.80 20.57 5.68
C LYS A 87 -1.01 20.70 4.38
N GLU A 88 -0.05 19.83 4.19
CA GLU A 88 0.57 19.63 2.89
C GLU A 88 -0.40 18.75 2.06
N ASP A 89 -1.25 19.39 1.28
CA ASP A 89 -2.28 18.73 0.45
C ASP A 89 -1.70 18.10 -0.83
N ALA A 90 -0.40 17.86 -0.90
CA ALA A 90 0.21 17.25 -2.07
C ALA A 90 -0.32 15.80 -2.25
N PRO A 91 -0.83 15.46 -3.44
CA PRO A 91 -1.20 14.10 -3.74
C PRO A 91 -0.02 13.15 -3.50
N ARG A 92 -0.31 11.95 -3.02
CA ARG A 92 0.69 10.92 -2.72
C ARG A 92 0.58 9.78 -3.71
N ALA A 93 1.71 9.20 -4.12
CA ALA A 93 1.74 7.95 -4.88
C ALA A 93 2.60 6.93 -4.13
N VAL A 94 2.00 5.82 -3.72
CA VAL A 94 2.68 4.70 -3.07
C VAL A 94 2.93 3.63 -4.11
N LEU A 95 4.20 3.42 -4.46
CA LEU A 95 4.64 2.51 -5.50
C LEU A 95 5.10 1.18 -4.93
N GLY A 96 4.84 0.08 -5.65
CA GLY A 96 5.32 -1.24 -5.28
C GLY A 96 4.63 -1.86 -4.06
N ILE A 97 3.48 -1.33 -3.64
CA ILE A 97 2.68 -1.94 -2.58
C ILE A 97 2.21 -3.33 -3.02
N ARG A 98 2.25 -4.31 -2.12
CA ARG A 98 1.80 -5.65 -2.44
C ARG A 98 0.28 -5.76 -2.31
N PRO A 99 -0.39 -6.64 -3.09
CA PRO A 99 -1.84 -6.83 -3.02
C PRO A 99 -2.37 -7.12 -1.61
N TYR A 100 -1.67 -7.94 -0.82
CA TYR A 100 -2.06 -8.23 0.56
C TYR A 100 -1.93 -7.02 1.50
N ASP A 101 -0.96 -6.12 1.29
CA ASP A 101 -0.84 -4.86 2.03
C ASP A 101 -1.97 -3.88 1.67
N ALA A 102 -2.33 -3.81 0.40
CA ALA A 102 -3.46 -2.99 -0.05
C ALA A 102 -4.77 -3.51 0.56
N ARG A 103 -4.96 -4.83 0.63
CA ARG A 103 -6.09 -5.46 1.32
C ARG A 103 -6.10 -5.11 2.81
N ALA A 104 -4.94 -5.18 3.48
CA ALA A 104 -4.81 -4.80 4.89
C ALA A 104 -5.21 -3.34 5.13
N ILE A 105 -4.88 -2.42 4.22
CA ILE A 105 -5.33 -1.03 4.27
C ILE A 105 -6.85 -0.93 4.13
N GLN A 106 -7.49 -1.75 3.29
CA GLN A 106 -8.96 -1.79 3.18
C GLN A 106 -9.62 -2.26 4.48
N LEU A 107 -9.03 -3.26 5.15
CA LEU A 107 -9.52 -3.70 6.47
C LEU A 107 -9.34 -2.61 7.51
N LEU A 108 -8.21 -1.90 7.50
CA LEU A 108 -7.94 -0.78 8.39
C LEU A 108 -8.95 0.36 8.18
N LYS A 109 -9.36 0.60 6.93
CA LYS A 109 -10.38 1.60 6.57
C LYS A 109 -11.66 1.44 7.37
N LEU A 110 -12.10 0.21 7.64
CA LEU A 110 -13.34 -0.08 8.40
C LEU A 110 -13.32 0.53 9.80
N ASN A 111 -12.15 0.78 10.37
CA ASN A 111 -12.02 1.40 11.70
C ASN A 111 -12.06 2.94 11.65
N PHE A 112 -11.66 3.55 10.52
CA PHE A 112 -11.48 5.00 10.41
C PHE A 112 -12.51 5.68 9.51
N ASP A 113 -13.19 4.92 8.66
CA ASP A 113 -14.18 5.43 7.69
C ASP A 113 -15.37 4.46 7.62
N ASN A 114 -16.33 4.65 8.51
CA ASN A 114 -17.56 3.89 8.56
C ASN A 114 -18.78 4.82 8.77
N PRO A 115 -20.02 4.33 8.65
CA PRO A 115 -21.21 5.16 8.77
C PRO A 115 -21.38 5.87 10.11
N ASP A 116 -20.84 5.31 11.20
CA ASP A 116 -20.97 5.84 12.55
C ASP A 116 -19.83 6.78 12.93
N TYR A 117 -18.67 6.62 12.29
CA TYR A 117 -17.46 7.38 12.61
C TYR A 117 -16.56 7.55 11.39
N GLN A 118 -16.08 8.78 11.20
CA GLN A 118 -15.10 9.13 10.18
C GLN A 118 -13.96 9.92 10.81
N ASP A 119 -12.75 9.37 10.77
CA ASP A 119 -11.54 10.10 11.14
C ASP A 119 -11.11 11.01 9.99
N PRO A 120 -11.17 12.35 10.16
CA PRO A 120 -10.89 13.27 9.05
C PRO A 120 -9.44 13.19 8.57
N TYR A 121 -8.48 12.93 9.46
CA TYR A 121 -7.07 12.84 9.10
C TYR A 121 -6.81 11.61 8.23
N TRP A 122 -7.37 10.47 8.62
CA TRP A 122 -7.24 9.23 7.86
C TRP A 122 -7.97 9.32 6.50
N CYS A 123 -9.20 9.80 6.49
CA CYS A 123 -10.01 9.94 5.28
C CYS A 123 -9.34 10.86 4.24
N GLU A 124 -8.80 12.00 4.67
CA GLU A 124 -8.08 12.93 3.80
C GLU A 124 -6.78 12.31 3.26
N ALA A 125 -5.99 11.68 4.14
CA ALA A 125 -4.76 11.00 3.73
C ALA A 125 -5.04 9.88 2.72
N TYR A 126 -6.09 9.07 2.94
CA TYR A 126 -6.49 8.01 2.03
C TYR A 126 -6.97 8.56 0.68
N ALA A 127 -7.80 9.61 0.69
CA ALA A 127 -8.29 10.25 -0.53
C ALA A 127 -7.15 10.84 -1.38
N ALA A 128 -6.13 11.43 -0.73
CA ALA A 128 -4.96 12.01 -1.38
C ALA A 128 -3.95 10.97 -1.87
N THR A 129 -4.08 9.71 -1.50
CA THR A 129 -3.09 8.66 -1.81
C THR A 129 -3.55 7.79 -2.98
N THR A 130 -2.66 7.61 -3.96
CA THR A 130 -2.81 6.67 -5.09
C THR A 130 -1.95 5.44 -4.80
N PHE A 131 -2.55 4.24 -4.83
CA PHE A 131 -1.86 2.98 -4.58
C PHE A 131 -1.53 2.27 -5.89
N VAL A 132 -0.24 2.20 -6.19
CA VAL A 132 0.31 1.53 -7.37
C VAL A 132 0.94 0.21 -6.92
N GLY A 133 0.17 -0.85 -7.06
CA GLY A 133 0.56 -2.19 -6.62
C GLY A 133 1.47 -2.91 -7.60
N LEU A 134 2.30 -3.78 -7.05
CA LEU A 134 3.07 -4.75 -7.81
C LEU A 134 2.60 -6.15 -7.44
N ALA A 135 2.10 -6.89 -8.41
CA ALA A 135 1.69 -8.27 -8.27
C ALA A 135 2.86 -9.16 -7.81
N VAL A 136 2.56 -10.22 -7.11
CA VAL A 136 3.56 -11.17 -6.61
C VAL A 136 3.63 -12.34 -7.58
N ASN A 137 4.46 -12.21 -8.61
CA ASN A 137 4.64 -13.28 -9.61
C ASN A 137 5.24 -14.56 -9.01
N ARG A 138 6.04 -14.43 -7.95
CA ARG A 138 6.71 -15.52 -7.25
C ARG A 138 6.46 -15.41 -5.75
N PRO A 139 5.38 -16.02 -5.22
CA PRO A 139 5.09 -16.01 -3.79
C PRO A 139 6.21 -16.66 -2.98
N ASP A 140 6.45 -16.12 -1.79
CA ASP A 140 7.37 -16.71 -0.82
C ASP A 140 6.72 -17.92 -0.13
N SER A 141 7.54 -18.77 0.51
CA SER A 141 7.09 -19.97 1.21
C SER A 141 6.14 -19.68 2.40
N CYS A 142 6.13 -18.45 2.90
CA CYS A 142 5.24 -18.01 3.98
C CYS A 142 3.99 -17.27 3.46
N ASP A 143 3.81 -17.12 2.14
CA ASP A 143 2.62 -16.49 1.58
C ASP A 143 1.40 -17.41 1.75
N PHE A 144 0.40 -16.93 2.47
CA PHE A 144 -0.91 -17.55 2.67
C PHE A 144 -2.06 -16.62 2.26
N SER A 145 -1.80 -15.64 1.42
CA SER A 145 -2.75 -14.58 1.05
C SER A 145 -4.09 -15.12 0.54
N THR A 146 -4.08 -16.26 -0.16
CA THR A 146 -5.29 -16.94 -0.64
C THR A 146 -6.19 -17.43 0.49
N SER A 147 -5.61 -17.89 1.61
CA SER A 147 -6.37 -18.28 2.81
C SER A 147 -7.02 -17.09 3.52
N ALA A 148 -6.51 -15.88 3.31
CA ALA A 148 -7.05 -14.64 3.87
C ALA A 148 -8.04 -13.92 2.93
N GLY A 149 -8.54 -14.60 1.89
CA GLY A 149 -9.48 -14.02 0.94
C GLY A 149 -8.88 -12.96 0.02
N SER A 150 -7.56 -13.02 -0.21
CA SER A 150 -6.82 -12.17 -1.14
C SER A 150 -6.08 -13.05 -2.16
N GLY A 151 -5.00 -12.57 -2.73
CA GLY A 151 -4.15 -13.33 -3.64
C GLY A 151 -3.04 -12.47 -4.22
N PRO A 152 -2.05 -13.11 -4.87
CA PRO A 152 -0.88 -12.44 -5.40
C PRO A 152 -1.19 -11.41 -6.49
N PHE A 153 -2.36 -11.48 -7.10
CA PHE A 153 -2.88 -10.57 -8.13
C PHE A 153 -4.20 -9.90 -7.73
N SER A 154 -4.49 -9.79 -6.42
CA SER A 154 -5.68 -9.10 -5.96
C SER A 154 -5.63 -7.62 -6.34
N GLU A 155 -6.76 -7.09 -6.84
CA GLU A 155 -6.92 -5.70 -7.26
C GLU A 155 -7.49 -4.81 -6.13
N GLU A 156 -7.95 -5.44 -5.05
CA GLU A 156 -8.66 -4.74 -3.99
C GLU A 156 -7.77 -3.74 -3.26
N GLY A 157 -8.25 -2.50 -3.17
CA GLY A 157 -7.52 -1.39 -2.53
C GLY A 157 -6.44 -0.75 -3.40
N LEU A 158 -6.28 -1.19 -4.65
CA LEU A 158 -5.31 -0.63 -5.58
C LEU A 158 -5.96 0.33 -6.59
N ASP A 159 -5.20 1.32 -7.04
CA ASP A 159 -5.55 2.21 -8.14
C ASP A 159 -4.92 1.75 -9.46
N VAL A 160 -3.78 1.09 -9.37
CA VAL A 160 -3.07 0.44 -10.48
C VAL A 160 -2.50 -0.88 -9.97
N LEU A 161 -2.64 -1.95 -10.73
CA LEU A 161 -1.94 -3.21 -10.51
C LEU A 161 -0.96 -3.46 -11.64
N MET A 162 0.32 -3.63 -11.31
CA MET A 162 1.39 -3.94 -12.27
C MET A 162 1.85 -5.38 -12.10
N ALA A 163 2.10 -6.05 -13.22
CA ALA A 163 2.82 -7.32 -13.28
C ALA A 163 4.20 -7.10 -13.89
N ASP A 164 5.21 -7.73 -13.32
CA ASP A 164 6.59 -7.69 -13.84
C ASP A 164 6.75 -8.73 -14.95
N LEU A 165 7.19 -8.29 -16.14
CA LEU A 165 7.45 -9.12 -17.31
C LEU A 165 8.95 -9.10 -17.70
N ASP A 166 9.84 -9.02 -16.72
CA ASP A 166 11.30 -8.95 -16.82
C ASP A 166 11.82 -7.65 -17.48
N ASP A 167 11.47 -7.34 -18.71
CA ASP A 167 11.92 -6.14 -19.45
C ASP A 167 10.99 -4.93 -19.29
N ARG A 168 9.75 -5.18 -18.87
CA ARG A 168 8.68 -4.17 -18.76
C ARG A 168 7.69 -4.54 -17.65
N TYR A 169 6.88 -3.56 -17.28
CA TYR A 169 5.68 -3.77 -16.48
C TYR A 169 4.44 -3.74 -17.37
N LEU A 170 3.52 -4.66 -17.14
CA LEU A 170 2.15 -4.59 -17.65
C LEU A 170 1.28 -4.04 -16.53
N ALA A 171 0.70 -2.86 -16.73
CA ALA A 171 -0.08 -2.18 -15.72
C ALA A 171 -1.55 -2.12 -16.10
N LYS A 172 -2.41 -2.56 -15.18
CA LYS A 172 -3.87 -2.47 -15.25
C LYS A 172 -4.33 -1.25 -14.47
N ILE A 173 -4.94 -0.29 -15.14
CA ILE A 173 -5.49 0.91 -14.52
C ILE A 173 -6.88 0.58 -13.96
N LEU A 174 -7.05 0.69 -12.65
CA LEU A 174 -8.26 0.28 -11.95
C LEU A 174 -9.19 1.46 -11.62
N THR A 175 -8.61 2.62 -11.32
CA THR A 175 -9.38 3.81 -10.90
C THR A 175 -8.97 5.08 -11.65
N SER A 176 -9.75 6.15 -11.47
CA SER A 176 -9.41 7.47 -11.99
C SER A 176 -8.13 8.04 -11.36
N LYS A 177 -7.85 7.76 -10.08
CA LYS A 177 -6.58 8.16 -9.43
C LYS A 177 -5.40 7.48 -10.09
N GLY A 178 -5.51 6.19 -10.38
CA GLY A 178 -4.49 5.42 -11.10
C GLY A 178 -4.23 5.99 -12.50
N LYS A 179 -5.31 6.39 -13.20
CA LYS A 179 -5.16 7.04 -14.50
C LYS A 179 -4.42 8.38 -14.38
N THR A 180 -4.80 9.22 -13.41
CA THR A 180 -4.14 10.52 -13.19
C THR A 180 -2.64 10.35 -12.89
N TRP A 181 -2.28 9.34 -12.11
CA TRP A 181 -0.88 9.02 -11.85
C TRP A 181 -0.14 8.58 -13.11
N ALA A 182 -0.71 7.67 -13.90
CA ALA A 182 -0.11 7.19 -15.15
C ALA A 182 0.11 8.33 -16.14
N ASP A 183 -0.87 9.22 -16.29
CA ASP A 183 -0.80 10.41 -17.13
C ASP A 183 0.32 11.37 -16.65
N ALA A 184 0.46 11.58 -15.34
CA ALA A 184 1.52 12.41 -14.75
C ALA A 184 2.92 11.83 -14.98
N CYS A 185 3.05 10.50 -15.00
CA CYS A 185 4.28 9.82 -15.38
C CYS A 185 4.58 9.92 -16.88
N GLY A 186 3.55 10.16 -17.71
CA GLY A 186 3.64 10.07 -19.16
C GLY A 186 3.67 8.63 -19.66
N PHE A 187 3.07 7.70 -18.92
CA PHE A 187 2.89 6.30 -19.31
C PHE A 187 1.59 6.17 -20.10
N ASP A 188 1.69 6.19 -21.43
CA ASP A 188 0.54 6.22 -22.34
C ASP A 188 0.55 5.07 -23.37
N THR A 189 1.55 4.18 -23.34
CA THR A 189 1.67 3.07 -24.28
C THR A 189 0.57 2.05 -24.01
N ARG A 190 -0.52 2.16 -24.76
CA ARG A 190 -1.67 1.26 -24.63
C ARG A 190 -1.32 -0.16 -25.06
N ALA A 191 -1.77 -1.13 -24.28
CA ALA A 191 -1.71 -2.55 -24.59
C ALA A 191 -3.09 -3.07 -25.02
N ASP A 192 -3.12 -4.13 -25.82
CA ASP A 192 -4.38 -4.80 -26.13
C ASP A 192 -5.03 -5.35 -24.85
N ALA A 193 -6.29 -5.02 -24.64
CA ALA A 193 -6.98 -5.32 -23.39
C ALA A 193 -7.26 -6.83 -23.23
N ALA A 194 -7.56 -7.54 -24.33
CA ALA A 194 -7.90 -8.96 -24.25
C ALA A 194 -6.63 -9.82 -24.03
N GLU A 195 -5.58 -9.51 -24.78
CA GLU A 195 -4.28 -10.20 -24.63
C GLU A 195 -3.68 -9.92 -23.25
N SER A 196 -3.75 -8.68 -22.77
CA SER A 196 -3.24 -8.28 -21.46
C SER A 196 -3.99 -8.95 -20.31
N GLN A 197 -5.32 -9.02 -20.41
CA GLN A 197 -6.12 -9.71 -19.39
C GLN A 197 -5.80 -11.22 -19.37
N ALA A 198 -5.69 -11.85 -20.55
CA ALA A 198 -5.32 -13.27 -20.64
C ALA A 198 -3.94 -13.53 -20.01
N LEU A 199 -2.97 -12.64 -20.24
CA LEU A 199 -1.64 -12.75 -19.64
C LEU A 199 -1.70 -12.58 -18.11
N PHE A 200 -2.45 -11.60 -17.60
CA PHE A 200 -2.67 -11.44 -16.16
C PHE A 200 -3.28 -12.70 -15.53
N ASP A 201 -4.27 -13.32 -16.18
CA ASP A 201 -4.92 -14.53 -15.69
C ASP A 201 -3.98 -15.75 -15.69
N ILE A 202 -3.08 -15.86 -16.66
CA ILE A 202 -2.03 -16.88 -16.69
C ILE A 202 -1.07 -16.70 -15.53
N LEU A 203 -0.52 -15.48 -15.37
CA LEU A 203 0.45 -15.16 -14.30
C LEU A 203 -0.17 -15.36 -12.91
N ARG A 204 -1.43 -14.92 -12.72
CA ARG A 204 -2.18 -15.13 -11.49
C ARG A 204 -2.31 -16.62 -11.17
N THR A 205 -2.76 -17.43 -12.14
CA THR A 205 -2.96 -18.85 -11.94
C THR A 205 -1.65 -19.57 -11.60
N GLU A 206 -0.56 -19.17 -12.23
CA GLU A 206 0.78 -19.70 -11.94
C GLU A 206 1.25 -19.31 -10.53
N ALA A 207 1.11 -18.04 -10.16
CA ALA A 207 1.48 -17.57 -8.83
C ALA A 207 0.65 -18.26 -7.73
N GLU A 208 -0.67 -18.36 -7.89
CA GLU A 208 -1.54 -19.03 -6.91
C GLU A 208 -1.19 -20.51 -6.72
N LYS A 209 -0.79 -21.22 -7.77
CA LYS A 209 -0.32 -22.62 -7.67
C LYS A 209 0.97 -22.77 -6.86
N ASN A 210 1.79 -21.73 -6.81
CA ASN A 210 3.06 -21.74 -6.10
C ASN A 210 2.93 -21.36 -4.63
N ILE A 211 1.73 -20.96 -4.16
CA ILE A 211 1.45 -20.73 -2.74
C ILE A 211 1.36 -22.11 -2.06
N SER A 212 2.29 -22.36 -1.15
CA SER A 212 2.37 -23.61 -0.41
C SER A 212 1.83 -23.52 1.02
N ALA A 213 1.82 -22.32 1.61
CA ALA A 213 1.30 -22.11 2.95
C ALA A 213 -0.22 -21.91 2.91
N SER A 214 -0.90 -22.45 3.91
CA SER A 214 -2.33 -22.24 4.10
C SER A 214 -2.66 -22.11 5.57
N VAL A 215 -3.66 -21.29 5.88
CA VAL A 215 -4.20 -21.11 7.23
C VAL A 215 -5.68 -21.46 7.18
N ASP A 216 -6.09 -22.43 8.00
CA ASP A 216 -7.51 -22.80 8.14
C ASP A 216 -8.20 -21.74 9.02
N THR A 217 -9.01 -20.89 8.39
CA THR A 217 -9.79 -19.85 9.05
C THR A 217 -11.27 -20.19 9.20
N ASP A 218 -11.74 -21.32 8.66
CA ASP A 218 -13.17 -21.66 8.60
C ASP A 218 -13.78 -21.73 10.01
N ARG A 219 -13.05 -22.31 10.94
CA ARG A 219 -13.49 -22.44 12.33
C ARG A 219 -13.54 -21.13 13.09
N LEU A 220 -12.84 -20.08 12.63
CA LEU A 220 -12.84 -18.77 13.32
C LEU A 220 -14.16 -18.05 13.13
N SER A 221 -14.81 -18.23 11.99
CA SER A 221 -16.11 -17.60 11.67
C SER A 221 -17.26 -18.12 12.54
N GLU A 222 -17.12 -19.33 13.10
CA GLU A 222 -18.11 -19.97 13.97
C GLU A 222 -17.98 -19.55 15.44
N LYS A 223 -16.89 -18.88 15.80
CA LYS A 223 -16.60 -18.45 17.17
C LYS A 223 -17.12 -17.06 17.46
N SER A 224 -17.63 -16.85 18.67
CA SER A 224 -17.93 -15.50 19.12
C SER A 224 -16.64 -14.73 19.46
N ILE A 225 -16.70 -13.40 19.38
CA ILE A 225 -15.57 -12.54 19.80
C ILE A 225 -15.20 -12.78 21.26
N LEU A 226 -16.18 -13.04 22.14
CA LEU A 226 -15.95 -13.33 23.56
C LEU A 226 -15.20 -14.65 23.75
N ASP A 227 -15.58 -15.72 23.03
CA ASP A 227 -14.88 -17.00 23.10
C ASP A 227 -13.41 -16.87 22.66
N LEU A 228 -13.16 -16.04 21.64
CA LEU A 228 -11.81 -15.77 21.16
C LEU A 228 -11.02 -14.91 22.16
N TYR A 229 -11.66 -13.92 22.79
CA TYR A 229 -11.03 -13.02 23.75
C TYR A 229 -10.57 -13.74 25.02
N GLU A 230 -11.38 -14.69 25.52
CA GLU A 230 -11.11 -15.47 26.74
C GLU A 230 -10.37 -16.79 26.46
N ALA A 231 -9.92 -17.03 25.23
CA ALA A 231 -9.28 -18.28 24.86
C ALA A 231 -7.96 -18.50 25.63
N PRO A 232 -7.75 -19.66 26.30
CA PRO A 232 -6.54 -19.96 27.08
C PRO A 232 -5.25 -19.89 26.26
N PHE A 233 -5.33 -20.07 24.96
CA PHE A 233 -4.22 -19.96 24.03
C PHE A 233 -3.48 -18.60 24.11
N TRP A 234 -4.16 -17.52 24.55
CA TRP A 234 -3.53 -16.22 24.73
C TRP A 234 -2.47 -16.20 25.85
N GLU A 235 -2.56 -17.10 26.82
CA GLU A 235 -1.54 -17.25 27.86
C GLU A 235 -0.23 -17.76 27.26
N ASP A 236 -0.29 -18.72 26.33
CA ASP A 236 0.88 -19.26 25.63
C ASP A 236 1.51 -18.20 24.72
N VAL A 237 0.67 -17.43 24.00
CA VAL A 237 1.13 -16.33 23.15
C VAL A 237 1.80 -15.25 23.97
N ALA A 238 1.17 -14.85 25.10
CA ALA A 238 1.71 -13.82 26.00
C ALA A 238 3.04 -14.24 26.64
N PHE A 239 3.19 -15.52 26.99
CA PHE A 239 4.44 -16.05 27.53
C PHE A 239 5.61 -15.95 26.54
N SER A 240 5.33 -16.17 25.27
CA SER A 240 6.35 -16.09 24.21
C SER A 240 6.56 -14.67 23.66
N CYS A 241 5.71 -13.71 24.06
CA CYS A 241 5.73 -12.35 23.55
C CYS A 241 6.91 -11.55 24.11
N ILE A 242 7.77 -11.02 23.24
CA ILE A 242 8.89 -10.14 23.61
C ILE A 242 8.49 -8.66 23.78
N ASN A 243 7.19 -8.36 23.70
CA ASN A 243 6.61 -7.02 23.84
C ASN A 243 7.26 -5.96 22.93
N CYS A 244 7.50 -6.33 21.67
CA CYS A 244 8.12 -5.43 20.68
C CYS A 244 7.20 -4.30 20.19
N GLY A 245 5.88 -4.37 20.49
CA GLY A 245 4.88 -3.38 20.09
C GLY A 245 4.46 -3.45 18.61
N THR A 246 4.81 -4.54 17.91
CA THR A 246 4.40 -4.79 16.50
C THR A 246 3.20 -5.73 16.44
#